data_3694ddaf8a27c4c37ef5e0b398263667
#
_entry.id   3694ddaf8a27c4c37ef5e0b398263667
#
_cell.length_a   1.000
_cell.length_b   1.000
_cell.length_c   1.000
_cell.angle_alpha   90.00
_cell.angle_beta   90.00
_cell.angle_gamma   90.00
#
_symmetry.space_group_name_H-M   'P 1'
#
loop_
_entity.id
_entity.type
_entity.pdbx_description
1 polymer ?
#
loop_
_entity_poly.entity_id
_entity_poly.type
_entity_poly.pdbx_seq_one_letter_code
_entity_poly.pdbx_strand_id
1 'polypeptide(L)'
;MKSVKVADILEHIGNELQLDVLAGKSGLTRLINIARIQKPGLALTGYVDFVQKNRVQILGSTELTYLERLDPETRATHCAGFCGVGVAVIICTKGMSVAQALVEACEATGTTLLTTPQTTDVFISRIESFLEDRLAPQTTMHGVLLDCYGLGVMILGKSGIGKSELALDMVQRGHPLVADDIVTIRRRGAETLYGQGSGLTKHLLEIRGLGILNVKDLFGVSAVREKKRIDLIAELVEWRADEEYDRLGLDERFFTILDVEIPLITVPVRPGRDMGVIVEAAARNQLLKAMGRNSAMDLHERLVKELARGRLKDDIE
;
A
#
# COMPACT_ATOMS: atom_id res chain seq x y z
N MET A 1 -5.78 15.30 -1.64
CA MET A 1 -5.85 14.05 -2.43
C MET A 1 -4.61 13.97 -3.31
N LYS A 2 -3.96 12.82 -3.39
CA LYS A 2 -2.87 12.60 -4.35
C LYS A 2 -3.43 12.59 -5.77
N SER A 3 -2.65 13.06 -6.72
CA SER A 3 -2.98 13.04 -8.13
C SER A 3 -1.74 12.72 -8.97
N VAL A 4 -1.96 12.15 -10.13
CA VAL A 4 -0.95 11.80 -11.14
C VAL A 4 -1.27 12.60 -12.39
N LYS A 5 -0.28 13.25 -13.00
CA LYS A 5 -0.45 13.91 -14.29
C LYS A 5 -0.49 12.86 -15.41
N VAL A 6 -1.19 13.15 -16.48
CA VAL A 6 -1.17 12.29 -17.68
C VAL A 6 0.27 12.14 -18.21
N ALA A 7 1.09 13.19 -18.14
CA ALA A 7 2.51 13.14 -18.49
C ALA A 7 3.30 12.10 -17.70
N ASP A 8 2.98 11.92 -16.40
CA ASP A 8 3.69 10.95 -15.54
C ASP A 8 3.47 9.49 -16.00
N ILE A 9 2.30 9.20 -16.62
CA ILE A 9 2.03 7.89 -17.22
C ILE A 9 3.00 7.62 -18.38
N LEU A 10 3.16 8.59 -19.26
CA LEU A 10 4.07 8.47 -20.42
C LEU A 10 5.52 8.33 -19.98
N GLU A 11 5.94 9.12 -19.01
CA GLU A 11 7.32 9.12 -18.50
C GLU A 11 7.71 7.79 -17.84
N HIS A 12 6.82 7.19 -17.03
CA HIS A 12 7.16 6.04 -16.19
C HIS A 12 6.84 4.70 -16.82
N ILE A 13 5.71 4.59 -17.53
CA ILE A 13 5.24 3.33 -18.12
C ILE A 13 4.92 3.44 -19.62
N GLY A 14 5.13 4.61 -20.23
CA GLY A 14 4.82 4.84 -21.65
C GLY A 14 5.57 3.88 -22.57
N ASN A 15 6.87 3.67 -22.36
CA ASN A 15 7.68 2.74 -23.16
C ASN A 15 7.26 1.27 -22.95
N GLU A 16 6.99 0.86 -21.69
CA GLU A 16 6.54 -0.51 -21.38
C GLU A 16 5.20 -0.83 -22.06
N LEU A 17 4.28 0.13 -22.02
CA LEU A 17 2.94 -0.02 -22.59
C LEU A 17 2.83 0.41 -24.05
N GLN A 18 3.93 0.85 -24.67
CA GLN A 18 3.98 1.32 -26.05
C GLN A 18 2.91 2.38 -26.31
N LEU A 19 2.91 3.45 -25.46
CA LEU A 19 1.95 4.54 -25.53
C LEU A 19 2.43 5.63 -26.49
N ASP A 20 1.62 5.94 -27.50
CA ASP A 20 1.83 7.05 -28.41
C ASP A 20 0.77 8.12 -28.23
N VAL A 21 1.18 9.40 -28.31
CA VAL A 21 0.26 10.55 -28.21
C VAL A 21 -0.29 10.83 -29.60
N LEU A 22 -1.59 10.58 -29.81
CA LEU A 22 -2.26 10.83 -31.08
C LEU A 22 -2.82 12.24 -31.18
N ALA A 23 -3.35 12.81 -30.06
CA ALA A 23 -3.95 14.13 -30.02
C ALA A 23 -3.94 14.73 -28.61
N GLY A 24 -4.27 16.03 -28.50
CA GLY A 24 -4.53 16.70 -27.23
C GLY A 24 -3.31 16.83 -26.33
N LYS A 25 -2.12 17.15 -26.86
CA LYS A 25 -0.88 17.32 -26.08
C LYS A 25 -1.00 18.35 -24.95
N SER A 26 -1.87 19.35 -25.08
CA SER A 26 -2.14 20.33 -24.03
C SER A 26 -2.75 19.73 -22.77
N GLY A 27 -3.41 18.56 -22.86
CA GLY A 27 -4.01 17.84 -21.76
C GLY A 27 -3.03 17.02 -20.90
N LEU A 28 -1.75 16.93 -21.25
CA LEU A 28 -0.74 16.16 -20.51
C LEU A 28 -0.57 16.60 -19.05
N THR A 29 -0.96 17.83 -18.72
CA THR A 29 -0.92 18.36 -17.34
C THR A 29 -2.18 18.02 -16.53
N ARG A 30 -3.23 17.45 -17.15
CA ARG A 30 -4.45 17.07 -16.45
C ARG A 30 -4.18 16.01 -15.39
N LEU A 31 -4.99 16.06 -14.31
CA LEU A 31 -4.79 15.24 -13.13
C LEU A 31 -5.74 14.04 -13.12
N ILE A 32 -5.19 12.90 -12.75
CA ILE A 32 -5.90 11.65 -12.46
C ILE A 32 -5.80 11.43 -10.96
N ASN A 33 -6.93 11.20 -10.29
CA ASN A 33 -6.97 10.92 -8.84
C ASN A 33 -7.78 9.67 -8.48
N ILE A 34 -8.24 8.93 -9.49
CA ILE A 34 -8.95 7.66 -9.34
C ILE A 34 -8.15 6.58 -10.08
N ALA A 35 -7.71 5.55 -9.35
CA ALA A 35 -6.89 4.49 -9.92
C ALA A 35 -7.67 3.57 -10.88
N ARG A 36 -8.94 3.31 -10.55
CA ARG A 36 -9.79 2.47 -11.41
C ARG A 36 -10.09 3.15 -12.72
N ILE A 37 -9.94 2.44 -13.83
CA ILE A 37 -10.26 2.94 -15.17
C ILE A 37 -11.78 2.95 -15.41
N GLN A 38 -12.21 3.63 -16.45
CA GLN A 38 -13.59 3.60 -16.93
C GLN A 38 -13.65 3.20 -18.41
N LYS A 39 -14.60 2.31 -18.76
CA LYS A 39 -15.00 2.05 -20.13
C LYS A 39 -16.28 2.83 -20.43
N PRO A 40 -16.19 3.88 -21.24
CA PRO A 40 -17.28 4.85 -21.39
C PRO A 40 -18.29 4.45 -22.50
N GLY A 41 -18.63 3.15 -22.63
CA GLY A 41 -19.46 2.66 -23.74
C GLY A 41 -20.75 3.47 -23.94
N LEU A 42 -21.51 3.75 -22.87
CA LEU A 42 -22.72 4.58 -22.96
C LEU A 42 -22.45 6.06 -23.25
N ALA A 43 -21.30 6.58 -22.86
CA ALA A 43 -20.96 7.98 -23.14
C ALA A 43 -20.81 8.24 -24.64
N LEU A 44 -20.41 7.23 -25.41
CA LEU A 44 -20.30 7.30 -26.86
C LEU A 44 -21.66 7.28 -27.58
N THR A 45 -22.76 7.03 -26.86
CA THR A 45 -24.13 7.18 -27.37
C THR A 45 -24.76 8.53 -27.05
N GLY A 46 -23.98 9.46 -26.47
CA GLY A 46 -24.44 10.76 -26.03
C GLY A 46 -24.82 10.85 -24.55
N TYR A 47 -24.83 9.73 -23.81
CA TYR A 47 -25.14 9.72 -22.38
C TYR A 47 -23.88 9.88 -21.52
N VAL A 48 -23.52 11.13 -21.24
CA VAL A 48 -22.23 11.50 -20.63
C VAL A 48 -22.27 11.78 -19.13
N ASP A 49 -23.44 11.73 -18.47
CA ASP A 49 -23.66 12.16 -17.09
C ASP A 49 -22.81 11.39 -16.06
N PHE A 50 -22.45 10.15 -16.35
CA PHE A 50 -21.67 9.28 -15.45
C PHE A 50 -20.17 9.22 -15.80
N VAL A 51 -19.71 10.04 -16.72
CA VAL A 51 -18.29 10.12 -17.07
C VAL A 51 -17.52 10.87 -15.97
N GLN A 52 -16.53 10.20 -15.41
CA GLN A 52 -15.70 10.79 -14.35
C GLN A 52 -14.47 11.50 -14.97
N LYS A 53 -14.35 12.81 -14.73
CA LYS A 53 -13.32 13.67 -15.32
C LYS A 53 -11.89 13.23 -15.00
N ASN A 54 -11.64 12.92 -13.71
CA ASN A 54 -10.29 12.63 -13.19
C ASN A 54 -9.94 11.13 -13.26
N ARG A 55 -10.43 10.44 -14.27
CA ARG A 55 -10.29 9.01 -14.47
C ARG A 55 -9.78 8.69 -15.87
N VAL A 56 -8.98 7.65 -16.01
CA VAL A 56 -8.57 7.13 -17.31
C VAL A 56 -9.76 6.50 -18.02
N GLN A 57 -10.05 6.94 -19.24
CA GLN A 57 -11.08 6.38 -20.11
C GLN A 57 -10.42 5.44 -21.12
N ILE A 58 -10.93 4.20 -21.26
CA ILE A 58 -10.37 3.23 -22.17
C ILE A 58 -11.40 2.84 -23.23
N LEU A 59 -10.99 2.98 -24.50
CA LEU A 59 -11.74 2.54 -25.67
C LEU A 59 -11.08 1.28 -26.23
N GLY A 60 -11.84 0.19 -26.20
CA GLY A 60 -11.45 -1.07 -26.84
C GLY A 60 -12.07 -1.25 -28.22
N SER A 61 -12.00 -2.47 -28.74
CA SER A 61 -12.56 -2.78 -30.06
C SER A 61 -14.05 -2.51 -30.16
N THR A 62 -14.82 -2.78 -29.11
CA THR A 62 -16.28 -2.56 -29.11
C THR A 62 -16.62 -1.10 -29.26
N GLU A 63 -15.98 -0.24 -28.50
CA GLU A 63 -16.20 1.19 -28.49
C GLU A 63 -15.75 1.83 -29.81
N LEU A 64 -14.58 1.47 -30.31
CA LEU A 64 -14.05 2.02 -31.57
C LEU A 64 -14.88 1.56 -32.78
N THR A 65 -15.24 0.26 -32.84
CA THR A 65 -16.10 -0.24 -33.93
C THR A 65 -17.51 0.38 -33.87
N TYR A 66 -18.03 0.66 -32.70
CA TYR A 66 -19.30 1.36 -32.54
C TYR A 66 -19.22 2.77 -33.18
N LEU A 67 -18.18 3.54 -32.86
CA LEU A 67 -17.97 4.87 -33.45
C LEU A 67 -17.85 4.81 -34.98
N GLU A 68 -17.20 3.81 -35.53
CA GLU A 68 -17.07 3.66 -36.99
C GLU A 68 -18.40 3.41 -37.69
N ARG A 69 -19.37 2.77 -37.01
CA ARG A 69 -20.71 2.45 -37.57
C ARG A 69 -21.68 3.62 -37.57
N LEU A 70 -21.40 4.68 -36.79
CA LEU A 70 -22.22 5.88 -36.74
C LEU A 70 -22.05 6.69 -38.05
N ASP A 71 -23.10 7.38 -38.48
CA ASP A 71 -22.98 8.39 -39.51
C ASP A 71 -22.04 9.53 -39.04
N PRO A 72 -21.44 10.28 -39.96
CA PRO A 72 -20.42 11.27 -39.65
C PRO A 72 -20.89 12.38 -38.70
N GLU A 73 -22.13 12.83 -38.80
CA GLU A 73 -22.68 13.92 -37.97
C GLU A 73 -22.93 13.47 -36.53
N THR A 74 -23.60 12.34 -36.36
CA THR A 74 -23.84 11.73 -35.06
C THR A 74 -22.52 11.37 -34.35
N ARG A 75 -21.55 10.84 -35.10
CA ARG A 75 -20.22 10.51 -34.59
C ARG A 75 -19.51 11.76 -34.07
N ALA A 76 -19.50 12.85 -34.84
CA ALA A 76 -18.87 14.08 -34.44
C ALA A 76 -19.52 14.66 -33.18
N THR A 77 -20.86 14.67 -33.12
CA THR A 77 -21.62 15.14 -31.96
C THR A 77 -21.32 14.36 -30.70
N HIS A 78 -21.31 13.03 -30.80
CA HIS A 78 -21.04 12.17 -29.64
C HIS A 78 -19.58 12.28 -29.15
N CYS A 79 -18.61 12.34 -30.09
CA CYS A 79 -17.20 12.56 -29.71
C CYS A 79 -17.01 13.91 -29.03
N ALA A 80 -17.61 14.97 -29.58
CA ALA A 80 -17.54 16.32 -28.99
C ALA A 80 -18.18 16.34 -27.59
N GLY A 81 -19.36 15.74 -27.41
CA GLY A 81 -20.03 15.63 -26.12
C GLY A 81 -19.19 14.88 -25.08
N PHE A 82 -18.62 13.74 -25.45
CA PHE A 82 -17.76 12.94 -24.58
C PHE A 82 -16.48 13.67 -24.17
N CYS A 83 -15.76 14.27 -25.11
CA CYS A 83 -14.56 15.05 -24.82
C CYS A 83 -14.88 16.35 -24.06
N GLY A 84 -16.04 16.96 -24.31
CA GLY A 84 -16.54 18.18 -23.66
C GLY A 84 -16.79 18.01 -22.15
N VAL A 85 -16.96 16.79 -21.65
CA VAL A 85 -16.99 16.51 -20.20
C VAL A 85 -15.70 16.94 -19.51
N GLY A 86 -14.56 16.98 -20.24
CA GLY A 86 -13.26 17.35 -19.70
C GLY A 86 -12.53 16.19 -19.03
N VAL A 87 -12.63 14.99 -19.59
CA VAL A 87 -11.90 13.79 -19.12
C VAL A 87 -10.39 14.02 -19.16
N ALA A 88 -9.67 13.39 -18.24
CA ALA A 88 -8.23 13.59 -18.12
C ALA A 88 -7.48 13.03 -19.34
N VAL A 89 -7.79 11.78 -19.72
CA VAL A 89 -7.12 11.06 -20.82
C VAL A 89 -8.04 9.99 -21.38
N ILE A 90 -7.96 9.80 -22.68
CA ILE A 90 -8.60 8.69 -23.43
C ILE A 90 -7.49 7.82 -24.01
N ILE A 91 -7.61 6.50 -23.86
CA ILE A 91 -6.61 5.55 -24.34
C ILE A 91 -7.29 4.50 -25.22
N CYS A 92 -6.88 4.45 -26.48
CA CYS A 92 -7.35 3.44 -27.44
C CYS A 92 -6.39 2.25 -27.46
N THR A 93 -6.92 1.05 -27.27
CA THR A 93 -6.12 -0.20 -27.15
C THR A 93 -6.19 -1.03 -28.42
N LYS A 94 -5.33 -2.08 -28.50
CA LYS A 94 -5.23 -3.07 -29.59
C LYS A 94 -4.72 -2.51 -30.92
N GLY A 95 -4.07 -1.33 -30.95
CA GLY A 95 -3.56 -0.76 -32.19
C GLY A 95 -4.61 -0.47 -33.24
N MET A 96 -5.88 -0.32 -32.86
CA MET A 96 -6.97 -0.07 -33.77
C MET A 96 -6.94 1.38 -34.32
N SER A 97 -7.49 1.57 -35.53
CA SER A 97 -7.71 2.90 -36.08
C SER A 97 -8.66 3.71 -35.20
N VAL A 98 -8.38 4.99 -35.09
CA VAL A 98 -9.19 5.92 -34.30
C VAL A 98 -9.93 6.85 -35.26
N ALA A 99 -11.25 6.98 -35.08
CA ALA A 99 -12.07 7.85 -35.91
C ALA A 99 -11.57 9.30 -35.85
N GLN A 100 -11.43 9.96 -37.00
CA GLN A 100 -10.95 11.32 -37.13
C GLN A 100 -11.76 12.31 -36.27
N ALA A 101 -13.07 12.11 -36.14
CA ALA A 101 -13.94 12.93 -35.30
C ALA A 101 -13.55 12.90 -33.81
N LEU A 102 -13.02 11.76 -33.30
CA LEU A 102 -12.51 11.67 -31.93
C LEU A 102 -11.19 12.42 -31.77
N VAL A 103 -10.30 12.33 -32.76
CA VAL A 103 -9.03 13.08 -32.79
C VAL A 103 -9.29 14.59 -32.73
N GLU A 104 -10.20 15.10 -33.61
CA GLU A 104 -10.58 16.49 -33.66
C GLU A 104 -11.24 16.99 -32.36
N ALA A 105 -12.14 16.19 -31.77
CA ALA A 105 -12.77 16.49 -30.51
C ALA A 105 -11.76 16.57 -29.35
N CYS A 106 -10.76 15.68 -29.33
CA CYS A 106 -9.68 15.69 -28.36
C CYS A 106 -8.77 16.91 -28.49
N GLU A 107 -8.41 17.31 -29.71
CA GLU A 107 -7.63 18.53 -29.96
C GLU A 107 -8.41 19.79 -29.55
N ALA A 108 -9.68 19.88 -29.92
CA ALA A 108 -10.53 21.03 -29.61
C ALA A 108 -10.73 21.23 -28.10
N THR A 109 -10.81 20.15 -27.34
CA THR A 109 -11.04 20.18 -25.86
C THR A 109 -9.75 20.11 -25.05
N GLY A 110 -8.60 19.89 -25.68
CA GLY A 110 -7.34 19.63 -25.01
C GLY A 110 -7.38 18.32 -24.18
N THR A 111 -8.16 17.32 -24.61
CA THR A 111 -8.19 16.02 -24.00
C THR A 111 -7.09 15.14 -24.59
N THR A 112 -6.18 14.63 -23.76
CA THR A 112 -5.10 13.77 -24.27
C THR A 112 -5.67 12.45 -24.79
N LEU A 113 -5.35 12.13 -26.05
CA LEU A 113 -5.68 10.87 -26.70
C LEU A 113 -4.41 10.06 -26.92
N LEU A 114 -4.35 8.90 -26.31
CA LEU A 114 -3.24 7.95 -26.44
C LEU A 114 -3.67 6.69 -27.18
N THR A 115 -2.71 6.04 -27.83
CA THR A 115 -2.89 4.73 -28.44
C THR A 115 -1.87 3.74 -27.92
N THR A 116 -2.24 2.45 -27.93
CA THR A 116 -1.34 1.34 -27.58
C THR A 116 -1.71 0.09 -28.38
N PRO A 117 -0.73 -0.72 -28.84
CA PRO A 117 -0.98 -2.02 -29.46
C PRO A 117 -1.38 -3.09 -28.44
N GLN A 118 -1.23 -2.83 -27.13
CA GLN A 118 -1.55 -3.80 -26.08
C GLN A 118 -3.03 -4.17 -26.09
N THR A 119 -3.34 -5.40 -25.66
CA THR A 119 -4.72 -5.83 -25.45
C THR A 119 -5.33 -5.08 -24.25
N THR A 120 -6.65 -4.88 -24.28
CA THR A 120 -7.35 -4.05 -23.30
C THR A 120 -7.18 -4.56 -21.86
N ASP A 121 -7.21 -5.87 -21.66
CA ASP A 121 -7.07 -6.54 -20.37
C ASP A 121 -5.67 -6.39 -19.78
N VAL A 122 -4.64 -6.63 -20.58
CA VAL A 122 -3.23 -6.42 -20.17
C VAL A 122 -2.98 -4.96 -19.84
N PHE A 123 -3.45 -4.05 -20.69
CA PHE A 123 -3.31 -2.62 -20.48
C PHE A 123 -3.99 -2.17 -19.18
N ILE A 124 -5.24 -2.58 -18.93
CA ILE A 124 -5.99 -2.24 -17.72
C ILE A 124 -5.23 -2.69 -16.48
N SER A 125 -4.79 -3.94 -16.45
CA SER A 125 -4.07 -4.50 -15.29
C SER A 125 -2.82 -3.66 -14.95
N ARG A 126 -2.06 -3.25 -15.96
CA ARG A 126 -0.83 -2.49 -15.79
C ARG A 126 -1.07 -1.05 -15.35
N ILE A 127 -1.98 -0.35 -16.03
CA ILE A 127 -2.29 1.06 -15.72
C ILE A 127 -2.94 1.20 -14.33
N GLU A 128 -3.86 0.30 -13.95
CA GLU A 128 -4.46 0.30 -12.62
C GLU A 128 -3.41 0.04 -11.54
N SER A 129 -2.52 -0.94 -11.73
CA SER A 129 -1.43 -1.20 -10.78
C SER A 129 -0.52 0.02 -10.60
N PHE A 130 -0.16 0.70 -11.70
CA PHE A 130 0.63 1.94 -11.64
C PHE A 130 -0.08 3.05 -10.88
N LEU A 131 -1.36 3.28 -11.20
CA LEU A 131 -2.15 4.33 -10.56
C LEU A 131 -2.42 4.02 -9.08
N GLU A 132 -2.72 2.77 -8.72
CA GLU A 132 -2.86 2.34 -7.32
C GLU A 132 -1.60 2.61 -6.52
N ASP A 133 -0.43 2.29 -7.05
CA ASP A 133 0.84 2.54 -6.36
C ASP A 133 1.13 4.06 -6.19
N ARG A 134 0.77 4.89 -7.16
CA ARG A 134 1.00 6.34 -7.12
C ARG A 134 -0.03 7.12 -6.30
N LEU A 135 -1.29 6.72 -6.37
CA LEU A 135 -2.41 7.35 -5.68
C LEU A 135 -2.60 6.79 -4.25
N ALA A 136 -1.94 5.69 -3.90
CA ALA A 136 -2.07 5.08 -2.59
C ALA A 136 -1.89 6.09 -1.45
N PRO A 137 -2.77 6.11 -0.45
CA PRO A 137 -2.54 6.84 0.79
C PRO A 137 -1.20 6.45 1.39
N GLN A 138 -0.42 7.45 1.81
CA GLN A 138 0.87 7.21 2.45
C GLN A 138 1.09 8.17 3.61
N THR A 139 1.86 7.71 4.59
CA THR A 139 2.35 8.51 5.70
C THR A 139 3.79 8.12 6.00
N THR A 140 4.45 8.89 6.86
CA THR A 140 5.76 8.54 7.42
C THR A 140 5.64 8.47 8.94
N MET A 141 6.31 7.50 9.55
CA MET A 141 6.36 7.36 10.99
C MET A 141 7.80 7.10 11.45
N HIS A 142 8.15 7.64 12.63
CA HIS A 142 9.41 7.29 13.28
C HIS A 142 9.30 5.94 13.95
N GLY A 143 10.22 5.03 13.58
CA GLY A 143 10.25 3.69 14.11
C GLY A 143 11.19 2.79 13.31
N VAL A 144 11.23 1.53 13.69
CA VAL A 144 12.01 0.49 13.01
C VAL A 144 11.06 -0.54 12.42
N LEU A 145 11.29 -0.97 11.19
CA LEU A 145 10.53 -2.06 10.58
C LEU A 145 11.45 -3.24 10.29
N LEU A 146 11.07 -4.41 10.77
CA LEU A 146 11.80 -5.68 10.61
C LEU A 146 10.90 -6.76 9.99
N ASP A 147 11.53 -7.75 9.36
CA ASP A 147 10.89 -9.00 8.91
C ASP A 147 11.15 -10.12 9.93
N CYS A 148 10.24 -10.37 10.85
CA CYS A 148 10.37 -11.40 11.88
C CYS A 148 9.61 -12.66 11.46
N TYR A 149 10.32 -13.70 11.05
CA TYR A 149 9.72 -14.97 10.59
C TYR A 149 8.69 -14.83 9.46
N GLY A 150 8.90 -13.86 8.57
CA GLY A 150 7.92 -13.58 7.51
C GLY A 150 6.79 -12.62 7.92
N LEU A 151 6.76 -12.15 9.16
CA LEU A 151 5.81 -11.17 9.70
C LEU A 151 6.50 -9.81 9.83
N GLY A 152 5.87 -8.75 9.30
CA GLY A 152 6.41 -7.40 9.45
C GLY A 152 6.09 -6.82 10.82
N VAL A 153 7.12 -6.61 11.62
CA VAL A 153 7.02 -6.01 12.96
C VAL A 153 7.53 -4.58 12.90
N MET A 154 6.67 -3.62 13.21
CA MET A 154 7.05 -2.21 13.34
C MET A 154 7.25 -1.88 14.82
N ILE A 155 8.47 -1.47 15.17
CA ILE A 155 8.85 -1.08 16.52
C ILE A 155 8.68 0.44 16.66
N LEU A 156 7.82 0.84 17.58
CA LEU A 156 7.58 2.24 17.95
C LEU A 156 8.14 2.51 19.36
N GLY A 157 8.20 3.78 19.73
CA GLY A 157 8.62 4.23 21.06
C GLY A 157 9.37 5.55 21.02
N LYS A 158 9.57 6.15 22.18
CA LYS A 158 10.27 7.45 22.32
C LYS A 158 11.69 7.39 21.73
N SER A 159 12.20 8.55 21.31
CA SER A 159 13.62 8.66 20.91
C SER A 159 14.52 8.26 22.10
N GLY A 160 15.54 7.44 21.79
CA GLY A 160 16.52 6.98 22.79
C GLY A 160 16.07 5.80 23.64
N ILE A 161 14.91 5.20 23.40
CA ILE A 161 14.44 4.04 24.18
C ILE A 161 15.13 2.72 23.80
N GLY A 162 15.97 2.68 22.77
CA GLY A 162 16.69 1.48 22.35
C GLY A 162 16.12 0.79 21.11
N LYS A 163 15.36 1.49 20.23
CA LYS A 163 14.80 0.89 19.02
C LYS A 163 15.85 0.38 18.05
N SER A 164 16.87 1.19 17.76
CA SER A 164 17.93 0.83 16.81
C SER A 164 18.86 -0.24 17.39
N GLU A 165 19.13 -0.23 18.70
CA GLU A 165 19.88 -1.27 19.40
C GLU A 165 19.13 -2.62 19.34
N LEU A 166 17.82 -2.59 19.57
CA LEU A 166 16.97 -3.78 19.40
C LEU A 166 16.96 -4.25 17.95
N ALA A 167 16.93 -3.32 16.98
CA ALA A 167 16.99 -3.68 15.56
C ALA A 167 18.30 -4.39 15.21
N LEU A 168 19.43 -3.94 15.74
CA LEU A 168 20.72 -4.58 15.54
C LEU A 168 20.74 -5.99 16.14
N ASP A 169 20.23 -6.17 17.35
CA ASP A 169 20.09 -7.51 17.97
C ASP A 169 19.22 -8.44 17.12
N MET A 170 18.08 -7.96 16.64
CA MET A 170 17.18 -8.72 15.76
C MET A 170 17.84 -9.10 14.43
N VAL A 171 18.62 -8.20 13.83
CA VAL A 171 19.39 -8.50 12.61
C VAL A 171 20.43 -9.60 12.86
N GLN A 172 21.14 -9.54 13.97
CA GLN A 172 22.09 -10.58 14.38
C GLN A 172 21.42 -11.95 14.61
N ARG A 173 20.15 -11.96 15.02
CA ARG A 173 19.30 -13.17 15.16
C ARG A 173 18.74 -13.66 13.81
N GLY A 174 19.05 -12.96 12.70
CA GLY A 174 18.64 -13.35 11.35
C GLY A 174 17.31 -12.76 10.88
N HIS A 175 16.83 -11.69 11.51
CA HIS A 175 15.64 -10.95 11.08
C HIS A 175 16.00 -9.76 10.20
N PRO A 176 15.63 -9.75 8.91
CA PRO A 176 16.02 -8.69 8.00
C PRO A 176 15.45 -7.32 8.39
N LEU A 177 16.32 -6.29 8.31
CA LEU A 177 15.93 -4.88 8.45
C LEU A 177 15.23 -4.38 7.18
N VAL A 178 14.14 -3.65 7.35
CA VAL A 178 13.44 -2.95 6.26
C VAL A 178 13.74 -1.45 6.32
N ALA A 179 13.62 -0.86 7.51
CA ALA A 179 13.87 0.56 7.73
C ALA A 179 14.22 0.84 9.19
N ASP A 180 15.09 1.84 9.42
CA ASP A 180 15.32 2.46 10.72
C ASP A 180 15.02 3.96 10.64
N ASP A 181 14.63 4.57 11.74
CA ASP A 181 14.28 5.96 11.96
C ASP A 181 13.02 6.40 11.21
N ILE A 182 12.98 6.42 9.89
CA ILE A 182 11.83 6.85 9.09
C ILE A 182 11.30 5.70 8.25
N VAL A 183 10.08 5.26 8.58
CA VAL A 183 9.33 4.27 7.81
C VAL A 183 8.27 4.98 6.97
N THR A 184 8.39 4.90 5.65
CA THR A 184 7.33 5.32 4.73
C THR A 184 6.30 4.21 4.59
N ILE A 185 5.06 4.48 5.00
CA ILE A 185 3.97 3.52 5.03
C ILE A 185 2.97 3.87 3.94
N ARG A 186 2.59 2.88 3.14
CA ARG A 186 1.57 3.01 2.08
C ARG A 186 0.45 2.01 2.30
N ARG A 187 -0.79 2.48 2.15
CA ARG A 187 -1.96 1.60 2.15
C ARG A 187 -2.17 1.02 0.75
N ARG A 188 -2.27 -0.31 0.65
CA ARG A 188 -2.58 -1.03 -0.58
C ARG A 188 -3.87 -1.81 -0.40
N GLY A 189 -4.88 -1.48 -1.20
CA GLY A 189 -6.22 -2.01 -0.99
C GLY A 189 -6.89 -1.45 0.28
N ALA A 190 -7.85 -2.20 0.85
CA ALA A 190 -8.63 -1.75 1.99
C ALA A 190 -7.87 -1.88 3.33
N GLU A 191 -7.12 -2.96 3.53
CA GLU A 191 -6.67 -3.41 4.86
C GLU A 191 -5.17 -3.72 4.93
N THR A 192 -4.39 -3.40 3.89
CA THR A 192 -2.98 -3.80 3.87
C THR A 192 -2.07 -2.59 3.88
N LEU A 193 -1.13 -2.57 4.82
CA LEU A 193 -0.08 -1.57 4.92
C LEU A 193 1.28 -2.17 4.55
N TYR A 194 2.05 -1.45 3.74
CA TYR A 194 3.44 -1.77 3.45
C TYR A 194 4.33 -0.65 3.91
N GLY A 195 5.37 -1.01 4.66
CA GLY A 195 6.43 -0.10 5.08
C GLY A 195 7.70 -0.30 4.25
N GLN A 196 8.43 0.78 4.03
CA GLN A 196 9.74 0.80 3.38
C GLN A 196 10.61 1.92 3.95
N GLY A 197 11.93 1.78 3.84
CA GLY A 197 12.88 2.83 4.18
C GLY A 197 12.88 3.98 3.17
N SER A 198 13.37 5.14 3.58
CA SER A 198 13.62 6.25 2.66
C SER A 198 14.85 5.96 1.80
N GLY A 199 14.91 6.50 0.57
CA GLY A 199 16.01 6.23 -0.37
C GLY A 199 17.40 6.60 0.17
N LEU A 200 17.51 7.67 0.97
CA LEU A 200 18.77 8.18 1.52
C LEU A 200 19.28 7.38 2.73
N THR A 201 18.37 6.87 3.58
CA THR A 201 18.70 6.13 4.81
C THR A 201 18.49 4.63 4.68
N LYS A 202 18.34 4.15 3.45
CA LYS A 202 18.08 2.75 3.17
C LYS A 202 19.22 1.86 3.65
N HIS A 203 18.89 0.82 4.41
CA HIS A 203 19.82 -0.14 4.99
C HIS A 203 20.79 0.45 6.03
N LEU A 204 20.63 1.71 6.42
CA LEU A 204 21.43 2.33 7.47
C LEU A 204 20.74 2.13 8.83
N LEU A 205 21.55 1.96 9.85
CA LEU A 205 21.17 1.86 11.26
C LEU A 205 22.04 2.82 12.06
N GLU A 206 21.41 3.72 12.83
CA GLU A 206 22.14 4.62 13.71
C GLU A 206 22.23 4.05 15.13
N ILE A 207 23.44 3.75 15.59
CA ILE A 207 23.70 3.22 16.92
C ILE A 207 24.54 4.23 17.72
N ARG A 208 24.01 4.65 18.86
CA ARG A 208 24.72 5.56 19.75
C ARG A 208 26.04 4.95 20.21
N GLY A 209 27.14 5.67 20.03
CA GLY A 209 28.50 5.23 20.36
C GLY A 209 29.22 4.46 19.24
N LEU A 210 28.51 3.95 18.24
CA LEU A 210 29.09 3.32 17.05
C LEU A 210 28.94 4.16 15.78
N GLY A 211 27.94 5.06 15.73
CA GLY A 211 27.64 5.86 14.56
C GLY A 211 26.68 5.15 13.58
N ILE A 212 26.81 5.48 12.31
CA ILE A 212 25.94 4.93 11.22
C ILE A 212 26.56 3.66 10.68
N LEU A 213 25.79 2.57 10.73
CA LEU A 213 26.18 1.25 10.22
C LEU A 213 25.37 0.93 8.96
N ASN A 214 26.02 0.39 7.93
CA ASN A 214 25.32 -0.17 6.78
C ASN A 214 25.08 -1.67 7.02
N VAL A 215 23.82 -2.02 7.32
CA VAL A 215 23.41 -3.39 7.65
C VAL A 215 23.68 -4.35 6.49
N LYS A 216 23.47 -3.91 5.26
CA LYS A 216 23.71 -4.73 4.07
C LYS A 216 25.19 -5.07 3.88
N ASP A 217 26.07 -4.10 4.16
CA ASP A 217 27.52 -4.29 4.01
C ASP A 217 28.09 -5.15 5.14
N LEU A 218 27.56 -5.03 6.37
CA LEU A 218 28.02 -5.79 7.54
C LEU A 218 27.50 -7.23 7.58
N PHE A 219 26.22 -7.44 7.24
CA PHE A 219 25.54 -8.73 7.46
C PHE A 219 25.06 -9.39 6.15
N GLY A 220 25.32 -8.75 5.00
CA GLY A 220 24.97 -9.27 3.70
C GLY A 220 23.55 -8.92 3.22
N VAL A 221 23.27 -9.26 1.97
CA VAL A 221 22.01 -8.93 1.29
C VAL A 221 20.79 -9.60 1.93
N SER A 222 20.97 -10.74 2.60
CA SER A 222 19.90 -11.46 3.29
C SER A 222 19.41 -10.73 4.55
N ALA A 223 20.21 -9.85 5.12
CA ALA A 223 19.92 -9.08 6.32
C ALA A 223 19.04 -7.84 6.07
N VAL A 224 18.64 -7.59 4.84
CA VAL A 224 17.83 -6.43 4.47
C VAL A 224 16.65 -6.81 3.58
N ARG A 225 15.58 -5.99 3.63
CA ARG A 225 14.42 -6.07 2.74
C ARG A 225 14.07 -4.67 2.23
N GLU A 226 13.57 -4.61 1.00
CA GLU A 226 13.16 -3.34 0.38
C GLU A 226 11.84 -2.80 0.97
N LYS A 227 10.90 -3.69 1.18
CA LYS A 227 9.56 -3.40 1.71
C LYS A 227 9.00 -4.61 2.44
N LYS A 228 8.11 -4.35 3.40
CA LYS A 228 7.41 -5.41 4.13
C LYS A 228 6.00 -4.97 4.48
N ARG A 229 5.04 -5.92 4.46
CA ARG A 229 3.73 -5.70 5.05
C ARG A 229 3.89 -5.50 6.56
N ILE A 230 3.14 -4.56 7.13
CA ILE A 230 3.11 -4.33 8.57
C ILE A 230 1.99 -5.19 9.16
N ASP A 231 2.35 -6.13 10.02
CA ASP A 231 1.44 -7.12 10.58
C ASP A 231 1.29 -6.98 12.09
N LEU A 232 2.25 -6.35 12.76
CA LEU A 232 2.30 -6.18 14.21
C LEU A 232 3.01 -4.87 14.54
N ILE A 233 2.48 -4.14 15.50
CA ILE A 233 3.17 -3.01 16.15
C ILE A 233 3.70 -3.46 17.51
N ALA A 234 4.98 -3.24 17.77
CA ALA A 234 5.60 -3.41 19.07
C ALA A 234 5.98 -2.03 19.62
N GLU A 235 5.22 -1.53 20.58
CA GLU A 235 5.49 -0.24 21.21
C GLU A 235 6.38 -0.42 22.43
N LEU A 236 7.61 0.09 22.35
CA LEU A 236 8.54 0.14 23.48
C LEU A 236 8.15 1.28 24.41
N VAL A 237 7.94 0.98 25.68
CA VAL A 237 7.63 1.95 26.73
C VAL A 237 8.62 1.81 27.88
N GLU A 238 8.91 2.90 28.58
CA GLU A 238 9.70 2.84 29.81
C GLU A 238 8.92 2.03 30.86
N TRP A 239 9.60 1.06 31.48
CA TRP A 239 8.97 0.29 32.54
C TRP A 239 8.65 1.15 33.77
N ARG A 240 7.45 1.02 34.29
CA ARG A 240 6.99 1.70 35.50
C ARG A 240 6.45 0.67 36.49
N ALA A 241 6.82 0.81 37.77
CA ALA A 241 6.41 -0.14 38.80
C ALA A 241 4.93 -0.04 39.19
N ASP A 242 4.34 1.11 38.94
CA ASP A 242 2.94 1.48 39.25
C ASP A 242 1.98 1.22 38.07
N GLU A 243 2.48 0.73 36.94
CA GLU A 243 1.69 0.44 35.76
C GLU A 243 1.43 -1.06 35.61
N GLU A 244 0.16 -1.43 35.47
CA GLU A 244 -0.22 -2.83 35.19
C GLU A 244 -0.04 -3.11 33.69
N TYR A 245 0.84 -4.06 33.38
CA TYR A 245 1.01 -4.56 32.02
C TYR A 245 0.19 -5.85 31.84
N ASP A 246 -0.48 -5.96 30.69
CA ASP A 246 -1.24 -7.15 30.35
C ASP A 246 -0.36 -8.41 30.46
N ARG A 247 -0.75 -9.32 31.36
CA ARG A 247 -0.04 -10.59 31.61
C ARG A 247 -0.66 -11.77 30.87
N LEU A 248 -1.93 -11.66 30.50
CA LEU A 248 -2.69 -12.77 29.94
C LEU A 248 -2.79 -12.67 28.41
N GLY A 249 -2.65 -11.49 27.82
CA GLY A 249 -2.76 -11.29 26.39
C GLY A 249 -4.19 -11.48 25.86
N LEU A 250 -5.19 -11.28 26.72
CA LEU A 250 -6.62 -11.40 26.37
C LEU A 250 -7.14 -10.14 25.72
N ASP A 251 -6.61 -8.97 26.13
CA ASP A 251 -7.03 -7.68 25.58
C ASP A 251 -6.30 -7.40 24.27
N GLU A 252 -7.02 -7.48 23.17
CA GLU A 252 -6.47 -7.12 21.86
C GLU A 252 -6.49 -5.60 21.72
N ARG A 253 -5.29 -5.02 21.57
CA ARG A 253 -5.11 -3.61 21.27
C ARG A 253 -4.73 -3.43 19.80
N PHE A 254 -5.15 -2.30 19.24
CA PHE A 254 -4.85 -1.98 17.85
C PHE A 254 -4.25 -0.59 17.75
N PHE A 255 -3.40 -0.40 16.75
CA PHE A 255 -2.84 0.87 16.36
C PHE A 255 -3.32 1.21 14.94
N THR A 256 -3.94 2.38 14.79
CA THR A 256 -4.53 2.77 13.50
C THR A 256 -3.53 3.57 12.67
N ILE A 257 -3.25 3.11 11.45
CA ILE A 257 -2.43 3.82 10.47
C ILE A 257 -3.20 3.89 9.15
N LEU A 258 -3.44 5.08 8.61
CA LEU A 258 -4.17 5.27 7.34
C LEU A 258 -5.51 4.52 7.32
N ASP A 259 -6.28 4.58 8.40
CA ASP A 259 -7.57 3.90 8.61
C ASP A 259 -7.50 2.36 8.58
N VAL A 260 -6.32 1.78 8.82
CA VAL A 260 -6.12 0.33 8.97
C VAL A 260 -5.69 0.04 10.40
N GLU A 261 -6.37 -0.89 11.05
CA GLU A 261 -6.05 -1.34 12.41
C GLU A 261 -5.02 -2.46 12.36
N ILE A 262 -3.90 -2.26 13.05
CA ILE A 262 -2.82 -3.24 13.18
C ILE A 262 -2.73 -3.67 14.65
N PRO A 263 -2.64 -4.97 14.94
CA PRO A 263 -2.44 -5.46 16.31
C PRO A 263 -1.25 -4.78 16.99
N LEU A 264 -1.44 -4.37 18.24
CA LEU A 264 -0.47 -3.64 19.05
C LEU A 264 -0.11 -4.45 20.29
N ILE A 265 1.20 -4.59 20.54
CA ILE A 265 1.72 -5.05 21.82
C ILE A 265 2.53 -3.95 22.48
N THR A 266 2.39 -3.82 23.79
CA THR A 266 3.20 -2.91 24.61
C THR A 266 4.34 -3.70 25.26
N VAL A 267 5.57 -3.25 25.03
CA VAL A 267 6.77 -3.94 25.49
C VAL A 267 7.55 -3.02 26.45
N PRO A 268 7.44 -3.24 27.77
CA PRO A 268 8.14 -2.41 28.77
C PRO A 268 9.63 -2.72 28.77
N VAL A 269 10.43 -1.68 28.57
CA VAL A 269 11.90 -1.73 28.55
C VAL A 269 12.45 -1.54 29.96
N ARG A 270 13.25 -2.52 30.43
CA ARG A 270 13.99 -2.39 31.69
C ARG A 270 15.35 -3.07 31.58
N PRO A 271 16.35 -2.62 32.35
CA PRO A 271 17.67 -3.25 32.37
C PRO A 271 17.58 -4.76 32.66
N GLY A 272 18.36 -5.55 31.94
CA GLY A 272 18.44 -7.02 32.12
C GLY A 272 17.32 -7.82 31.45
N ARG A 273 16.39 -7.18 30.75
CA ARG A 273 15.36 -7.87 29.96
C ARG A 273 15.76 -7.95 28.48
N ASP A 274 15.78 -9.17 27.97
CA ASP A 274 16.06 -9.39 26.53
C ASP A 274 14.82 -9.02 25.70
N MET A 275 14.89 -7.87 25.03
CA MET A 275 13.79 -7.34 24.23
C MET A 275 13.64 -8.09 22.92
N GLY A 276 14.74 -8.61 22.36
CA GLY A 276 14.72 -9.42 21.14
C GLY A 276 13.90 -10.69 21.32
N VAL A 277 14.12 -11.43 22.42
CA VAL A 277 13.34 -12.62 22.75
C VAL A 277 11.85 -12.31 22.86
N ILE A 278 11.49 -11.17 23.44
CA ILE A 278 10.07 -10.80 23.61
C ILE A 278 9.43 -10.51 22.28
N VAL A 279 10.11 -9.74 21.42
CA VAL A 279 9.59 -9.39 20.07
C VAL A 279 9.50 -10.63 19.19
N GLU A 280 10.48 -11.55 19.26
CA GLU A 280 10.41 -12.84 18.56
C GLU A 280 9.22 -13.70 19.04
N ALA A 281 9.02 -13.79 20.35
CA ALA A 281 7.90 -14.54 20.92
C ALA A 281 6.55 -13.92 20.50
N ALA A 282 6.44 -12.59 20.53
CA ALA A 282 5.25 -11.88 20.09
C ALA A 282 4.95 -12.10 18.60
N ALA A 283 5.97 -12.04 17.74
CA ALA A 283 5.83 -12.33 16.31
C ALA A 283 5.31 -13.75 16.07
N ARG A 284 5.89 -14.76 16.75
CA ARG A 284 5.43 -16.16 16.67
C ARG A 284 4.00 -16.33 17.18
N ASN A 285 3.66 -15.67 18.28
CA ASN A 285 2.29 -15.72 18.83
C ASN A 285 1.28 -15.10 17.84
N GLN A 286 1.65 -13.99 17.19
CA GLN A 286 0.81 -13.37 16.16
C GLN A 286 0.64 -14.28 14.93
N LEU A 287 1.66 -15.01 14.52
CA LEU A 287 1.53 -16.03 13.48
C LEU A 287 0.56 -17.14 13.87
N LEU A 288 0.61 -17.61 15.13
CA LEU A 288 -0.34 -18.62 15.63
C LEU A 288 -1.77 -18.07 15.65
N LYS A 289 -1.97 -16.82 16.08
CA LYS A 289 -3.29 -16.15 16.03
C LYS A 289 -3.83 -16.07 14.61
N ALA A 290 -2.98 -15.73 13.64
CA ALA A 290 -3.36 -15.69 12.22
C ALA A 290 -3.74 -17.08 11.66
N MET A 291 -3.23 -18.16 12.26
CA MET A 291 -3.62 -19.56 11.96
C MET A 291 -4.85 -20.01 12.75
N GLY A 292 -5.52 -19.12 13.49
CA GLY A 292 -6.69 -19.45 14.29
C GLY A 292 -6.40 -20.09 15.66
N ARG A 293 -5.15 -20.02 16.15
CA ARG A 293 -4.75 -20.54 17.47
C ARG A 293 -4.45 -19.39 18.42
N ASN A 294 -5.21 -19.28 19.50
CA ASN A 294 -5.01 -18.26 20.53
C ASN A 294 -4.89 -18.90 21.91
N SER A 295 -3.65 -19.11 22.36
CA SER A 295 -3.35 -19.78 23.63
C SER A 295 -3.98 -19.09 24.84
N ALA A 296 -4.11 -17.76 24.83
CA ALA A 296 -4.74 -17.01 25.90
C ALA A 296 -6.27 -17.30 25.97
N MET A 297 -6.94 -17.31 24.83
CA MET A 297 -8.36 -17.67 24.72
C MET A 297 -8.60 -19.14 25.10
N ASP A 298 -7.74 -20.04 24.59
CA ASP A 298 -7.82 -21.46 24.92
C ASP A 298 -7.69 -21.70 26.44
N LEU A 299 -6.76 -20.98 27.10
CA LEU A 299 -6.61 -21.04 28.55
C LEU A 299 -7.83 -20.48 29.27
N HIS A 300 -8.31 -19.32 28.84
CA HIS A 300 -9.50 -18.68 29.41
C HIS A 300 -10.74 -19.60 29.34
N GLU A 301 -11.00 -20.19 28.18
CA GLU A 301 -12.10 -21.14 28.02
C GLU A 301 -11.96 -22.37 28.92
N ARG A 302 -10.74 -22.90 29.07
CA ARG A 302 -10.50 -24.04 29.98
C ARG A 302 -10.78 -23.63 31.43
N LEU A 303 -10.27 -22.48 31.87
CA LEU A 303 -10.52 -21.97 33.22
C LEU A 303 -12.01 -21.77 33.51
N VAL A 304 -12.75 -21.16 32.59
CA VAL A 304 -14.21 -20.97 32.70
C VAL A 304 -14.93 -22.34 32.80
N LYS A 305 -14.53 -23.30 31.97
CA LYS A 305 -15.09 -24.68 32.03
C LYS A 305 -14.80 -25.39 33.34
N GLU A 306 -13.61 -25.27 33.89
CA GLU A 306 -13.23 -25.89 35.16
C GLU A 306 -13.92 -25.19 36.35
N LEU A 307 -14.04 -23.89 36.36
CA LEU A 307 -14.81 -23.13 37.34
C LEU A 307 -16.30 -23.54 37.32
N ALA A 308 -16.89 -23.68 36.14
CA ALA A 308 -18.27 -24.11 35.98
C ALA A 308 -18.49 -25.58 36.48
N ARG A 309 -17.45 -26.40 36.43
CA ARG A 309 -17.48 -27.78 36.93
C ARG A 309 -17.23 -27.89 38.44
N GLY A 310 -16.92 -26.78 39.12
CA GLY A 310 -16.67 -26.78 40.59
C GLY A 310 -15.37 -27.42 41.04
N ARG A 311 -14.42 -27.68 40.11
CA ARG A 311 -13.14 -28.36 40.38
C ARG A 311 -12.01 -27.48 40.86
N LEU A 312 -12.14 -26.15 40.73
CA LEU A 312 -11.09 -25.16 41.09
C LEU A 312 -11.26 -24.56 42.49
N LYS A 313 -12.04 -25.18 43.39
CA LYS A 313 -12.18 -24.67 44.76
C LYS A 313 -11.04 -25.06 45.72
N ASP A 314 -10.22 -26.01 45.36
CA ASP A 314 -9.27 -26.62 46.32
C ASP A 314 -7.76 -26.31 46.06
N ASP A 315 -7.41 -25.56 45.00
CA ASP A 315 -6.00 -25.30 44.63
C ASP A 315 -5.55 -23.84 44.80
N ILE A 316 -6.29 -23.01 45.53
CA ILE A 316 -5.90 -21.61 45.86
C ILE A 316 -5.91 -21.46 47.40
N GLU A 317 -5.00 -22.10 48.09
CA GLU A 317 -4.48 -21.72 49.40
C GLU A 317 -2.97 -21.43 49.32
#